data_c1b4f4b2f152c4d073af461f14f247d6
#
_entry.id   c1b4f4b2f152c4d073af461f14f247d6
#
_cell.length_a   1.000
_cell.length_b   1.000
_cell.length_c   1.000
_cell.angle_alpha   90.00
_cell.angle_beta   90.00
_cell.angle_gamma   90.00
#
_symmetry.space_group_name_H-M   'P 1'
#
loop_
_entity.id
_entity.type
_entity.pdbx_description
1 polymer ?
#
loop_
_entity_poly.entity_id
_entity_poly.type
_entity_poly.pdbx_seq_one_letter_code
_entity_poly.pdbx_strand_id
1 'polypeptide(L)'
;MAKVIKKIRDRQTQSIQITYFNNSSAPGSEVFVNNATVDIMNISLQLLKDLYSMNTENEWVKWIAQGFEYDINFRFEVSAKVAKFLPVKMIRDWPVLFVVDAKRPVHSFRRHYVSRAAVADIADKSVVVLTQDQRLTADAEEIARFKDIQLQVRMM
;
A
#
# COMPACT_ATOMS: atom_id res chain seq x y z
N MET A 1 27.13 -18.63 10.39
CA MET A 1 25.72 -18.86 10.75
C MET A 1 25.16 -17.78 11.66
N ALA A 2 25.80 -17.47 12.79
CA ALA A 2 25.33 -16.44 13.72
C ALA A 2 25.20 -15.05 13.08
N LYS A 3 26.13 -14.65 12.19
CA LYS A 3 26.10 -13.37 11.48
C LYS A 3 24.93 -13.27 10.52
N VAL A 4 24.58 -14.35 9.84
CA VAL A 4 23.46 -14.40 8.89
C VAL A 4 22.14 -14.28 9.64
N ILE A 5 21.98 -15.01 10.74
CA ILE A 5 20.77 -14.97 11.58
C ILE A 5 20.57 -13.56 12.17
N LYS A 6 21.64 -12.93 12.63
CA LYS A 6 21.59 -11.56 13.16
C LYS A 6 21.16 -10.58 12.08
N LYS A 7 21.70 -10.69 10.87
CA LYS A 7 21.36 -9.82 9.75
C LYS A 7 19.89 -9.97 9.34
N ILE A 8 19.38 -11.20 9.31
CA ILE A 8 17.96 -11.47 9.03
C ILE A 8 17.09 -10.84 10.11
N ARG A 9 17.48 -10.98 11.37
CA ARG A 9 16.76 -10.43 12.52
C ARG A 9 16.74 -8.89 12.49
N ASP A 10 17.90 -8.28 12.24
CA ASP A 10 18.04 -6.82 12.15
C ASP A 10 17.21 -6.26 11.00
N ARG A 11 17.17 -6.96 9.85
CA ARG A 11 16.36 -6.58 8.68
C ARG A 11 14.87 -6.48 9.02
N GLN A 12 14.34 -7.37 9.86
CA GLN A 12 12.92 -7.42 10.20
C GLN A 12 12.42 -6.13 10.86
N THR A 13 13.29 -5.40 11.54
CA THR A 13 12.95 -4.16 12.25
C THR A 13 13.39 -2.92 11.51
N GLN A 14 14.09 -3.06 10.36
CA GLN A 14 14.59 -1.92 9.62
C GLN A 14 13.63 -1.49 8.52
N SER A 15 13.50 -0.18 8.38
CA SER A 15 12.71 0.45 7.32
C SER A 15 13.49 1.60 6.71
N ILE A 16 13.20 1.91 5.45
CA ILE A 16 13.81 3.03 4.73
C ILE A 16 12.71 3.81 4.00
N GLN A 17 12.86 5.13 3.96
CA GLN A 17 12.04 6.01 3.14
C GLN A 17 12.80 6.42 1.90
N ILE A 18 12.19 6.29 0.74
CA ILE A 18 12.74 6.65 -0.55
C ILE A 18 11.76 7.57 -1.25
N THR A 19 12.25 8.65 -1.83
CA THR A 19 11.39 9.56 -2.59
C THR A 19 11.51 9.26 -4.08
N TYR A 20 10.35 9.06 -4.71
CA TYR A 20 10.28 8.86 -6.16
C TYR A 20 10.32 10.23 -6.87
N PHE A 21 11.10 10.31 -7.93
CA PHE A 21 11.12 11.44 -8.85
C PHE A 21 11.01 10.93 -10.27
N ASN A 22 10.29 11.64 -11.13
CA ASN A 22 10.24 11.32 -12.56
C ASN A 22 11.65 11.34 -13.16
N ASN A 23 11.93 10.34 -13.99
CA ASN A 23 13.22 10.18 -14.67
C ASN A 23 14.41 9.96 -13.73
N SER A 24 14.16 9.63 -12.48
CA SER A 24 15.22 9.22 -11.56
C SER A 24 15.51 7.73 -11.71
N SER A 25 16.73 7.33 -11.36
CA SER A 25 17.09 5.92 -11.32
C SER A 25 16.54 5.25 -10.08
N ALA A 26 16.13 3.99 -10.21
CA ALA A 26 15.72 3.18 -9.07
C ALA A 26 16.93 2.87 -8.17
N PRO A 27 16.71 2.68 -6.86
CA PRO A 27 17.78 2.24 -5.96
C PRO A 27 18.32 0.86 -6.31
N GLY A 28 19.41 0.48 -5.68
CA GLY A 28 19.95 -0.86 -5.83
C GLY A 28 19.24 -1.92 -4.98
N SER A 29 19.60 -3.17 -5.19
CA SER A 29 19.02 -4.30 -4.46
C SER A 29 19.47 -4.39 -3.00
N GLU A 30 20.53 -3.70 -2.61
CA GLU A 30 21.00 -3.64 -1.23
C GLU A 30 19.94 -3.11 -0.28
N VAL A 31 19.02 -2.28 -0.76
CA VAL A 31 17.87 -1.79 0.03
C VAL A 31 17.06 -2.96 0.58
N PHE A 32 16.83 -3.99 -0.23
CA PHE A 32 16.03 -5.15 0.15
C PHE A 32 16.76 -6.10 1.10
N VAL A 33 18.08 -6.12 1.02
CA VAL A 33 18.91 -6.95 1.92
C VAL A 33 18.91 -6.36 3.33
N ASN A 34 18.90 -5.05 3.44
CA ASN A 34 19.06 -4.34 4.71
C ASN A 34 17.75 -3.93 5.38
N ASN A 35 16.62 -3.96 4.66
CA ASN A 35 15.34 -3.47 5.18
C ASN A 35 14.22 -4.44 4.84
N ALA A 36 13.31 -4.66 5.78
CA ALA A 36 12.10 -5.43 5.55
C ALA A 36 10.94 -4.56 5.06
N THR A 37 10.98 -3.26 5.35
CA THR A 37 9.95 -2.30 4.98
C THR A 37 10.56 -1.17 4.15
N VAL A 38 9.93 -0.85 3.04
CA VAL A 38 10.34 0.25 2.15
C VAL A 38 9.14 1.17 1.92
N ASP A 39 9.28 2.41 2.37
CA ASP A 39 8.31 3.48 2.11
C ASP A 39 8.75 4.26 0.88
N ILE A 40 7.92 4.30 -0.14
CA ILE A 40 8.18 5.12 -1.33
C ILE A 40 7.26 6.32 -1.30
N MET A 41 7.86 7.50 -1.23
CA MET A 41 7.16 8.78 -1.15
C MET A 41 6.93 9.34 -2.55
N ASN A 42 5.90 10.18 -2.69
CA ASN A 42 5.65 10.95 -3.91
C ASN A 42 5.39 10.09 -5.15
N ILE A 43 4.69 8.99 -4.99
CA ILE A 43 4.34 8.09 -6.10
C ILE A 43 3.44 8.82 -7.10
N SER A 44 3.82 8.79 -8.38
CA SER A 44 3.04 9.38 -9.45
C SER A 44 1.99 8.42 -10.00
N LEU A 45 0.95 8.97 -10.61
CA LEU A 45 -0.07 8.17 -11.29
C LEU A 45 0.54 7.35 -12.42
N GLN A 46 1.51 7.91 -13.14
CA GLN A 46 2.18 7.20 -14.24
C GLN A 46 2.95 5.98 -13.74
N LEU A 47 3.67 6.12 -12.61
CA LEU A 47 4.35 4.98 -12.01
C LEU A 47 3.37 3.89 -11.61
N LEU A 48 2.22 4.26 -11.04
CA LEU A 48 1.18 3.29 -10.66
C LEU A 48 0.60 2.57 -11.89
N LYS A 49 0.38 3.28 -12.97
CA LYS A 49 -0.08 2.67 -14.23
C LYS A 49 0.94 1.69 -14.78
N ASP A 50 2.20 2.08 -14.80
CA ASP A 50 3.29 1.22 -15.28
C ASP A 50 3.43 0.00 -14.39
N LEU A 51 3.33 0.18 -13.08
CA LEU A 51 3.41 -0.92 -12.11
C LEU A 51 2.21 -1.88 -12.28
N TYR A 52 1.01 -1.35 -12.38
CA TYR A 52 -0.21 -2.17 -12.53
C TYR A 52 -0.17 -3.01 -13.81
N SER A 53 0.37 -2.46 -14.89
CA SER A 53 0.54 -3.17 -16.16
C SER A 53 1.82 -4.00 -16.23
N MET A 54 2.65 -3.99 -15.18
CA MET A 54 3.95 -4.68 -15.11
C MET A 54 4.87 -4.29 -16.25
N ASN A 55 4.94 -3.00 -16.54
CA ASN A 55 5.84 -2.47 -17.57
C ASN A 55 7.28 -2.46 -17.05
N THR A 56 8.02 -3.54 -17.29
CA THR A 56 9.39 -3.72 -16.80
C THR A 56 10.43 -2.90 -17.55
N GLU A 57 10.06 -2.17 -18.58
CA GLU A 57 10.94 -1.17 -19.19
C GLU A 57 11.16 0.01 -18.23
N ASN A 58 10.23 0.26 -17.33
CA ASN A 58 10.40 1.23 -16.26
C ASN A 58 11.29 0.60 -15.17
N GLU A 59 12.42 1.20 -14.89
CA GLU A 59 13.38 0.68 -13.89
C GLU A 59 12.78 0.57 -12.50
N TRP A 60 11.92 1.52 -12.11
CA TRP A 60 11.25 1.48 -10.81
C TRP A 60 10.28 0.31 -10.69
N VAL A 61 9.55 0.02 -11.77
CA VAL A 61 8.65 -1.15 -11.80
C VAL A 61 9.45 -2.44 -11.64
N LYS A 62 10.54 -2.54 -12.36
CA LYS A 62 11.44 -3.71 -12.27
C LYS A 62 11.99 -3.87 -10.86
N TRP A 63 12.43 -2.78 -10.25
CA TRP A 63 12.96 -2.77 -8.88
C TRP A 63 11.89 -3.16 -7.85
N ILE A 64 10.69 -2.59 -7.95
CA ILE A 64 9.58 -2.94 -7.05
C ILE A 64 9.20 -4.41 -7.19
N ALA A 65 9.12 -4.92 -8.42
CA ALA A 65 8.84 -6.34 -8.68
C ALA A 65 9.90 -7.23 -8.02
N GLN A 66 11.16 -6.84 -8.09
CA GLN A 66 12.25 -7.53 -7.40
C GLN A 66 12.03 -7.51 -5.88
N GLY A 67 11.58 -6.38 -5.34
CA GLY A 67 11.26 -6.26 -3.91
C GLY A 67 10.17 -7.23 -3.46
N PHE A 68 9.19 -7.53 -4.31
CA PHE A 68 8.17 -8.53 -3.99
C PHE A 68 8.79 -9.92 -3.83
N GLU A 69 9.81 -10.24 -4.60
CA GLU A 69 10.53 -11.51 -4.48
C GLU A 69 11.33 -11.61 -3.17
N TYR A 70 11.72 -10.47 -2.61
CA TYR A 70 12.40 -10.39 -1.32
C TYR A 70 11.44 -10.28 -0.13
N ASP A 71 10.15 -10.43 -0.36
CA ASP A 71 9.10 -10.27 0.67
C ASP A 71 9.13 -8.91 1.39
N ILE A 72 9.43 -7.86 0.64
CA ILE A 72 9.44 -6.50 1.18
C ILE A 72 8.01 -6.03 1.47
N ASN A 73 7.83 -5.40 2.62
CA ASN A 73 6.61 -4.68 2.96
C ASN A 73 6.69 -3.27 2.37
N PHE A 74 6.07 -3.06 1.23
CA PHE A 74 6.05 -1.75 0.60
C PHE A 74 4.93 -0.89 1.17
N ARG A 75 5.25 0.38 1.43
CA ARG A 75 4.27 1.42 1.70
C ARG A 75 4.43 2.49 0.63
N PHE A 76 3.37 2.75 -0.10
CA PHE A 76 3.37 3.76 -1.16
C PHE A 76 2.58 4.97 -0.69
N GLU A 77 3.27 6.09 -0.50
CA GLU A 77 2.61 7.33 -0.13
C GLU A 77 2.18 8.08 -1.37
N VAL A 78 0.89 8.34 -1.47
CA VAL A 78 0.25 8.97 -2.62
C VAL A 78 -0.56 10.17 -2.17
N SER A 79 -0.79 11.11 -3.08
CA SER A 79 -1.69 12.24 -2.83
C SER A 79 -3.15 11.77 -2.87
N ALA A 80 -4.05 12.56 -2.31
CA ALA A 80 -5.49 12.30 -2.38
C ALA A 80 -5.99 12.21 -3.82
N LYS A 81 -5.43 13.00 -4.73
CA LYS A 81 -5.77 12.94 -6.16
C LYS A 81 -5.40 11.61 -6.78
N VAL A 82 -4.17 11.14 -6.54
CA VAL A 82 -3.68 9.87 -7.07
C VAL A 82 -4.47 8.71 -6.49
N ALA A 83 -4.82 8.78 -5.21
CA ALA A 83 -5.57 7.72 -4.53
C ALA A 83 -6.91 7.42 -5.18
N LYS A 84 -7.57 8.42 -5.78
CA LYS A 84 -8.85 8.25 -6.49
C LYS A 84 -8.75 7.37 -7.72
N PHE A 85 -7.57 7.23 -8.28
CA PHE A 85 -7.32 6.44 -9.48
C PHE A 85 -6.75 5.04 -9.18
N LEU A 86 -6.50 4.73 -7.91
CA LEU A 86 -5.99 3.42 -7.53
C LEU A 86 -7.02 2.32 -7.85
N PRO A 87 -6.64 1.29 -8.64
CA PRO A 87 -7.55 0.17 -8.86
C PRO A 87 -7.90 -0.53 -7.55
N VAL A 88 -9.16 -0.85 -7.35
CA VAL A 88 -9.62 -1.57 -6.15
C VAL A 88 -8.86 -2.89 -5.99
N LYS A 89 -8.66 -3.59 -7.08
CA LYS A 89 -7.93 -4.86 -7.10
C LYS A 89 -6.48 -4.69 -6.61
N MET A 90 -5.84 -3.59 -6.97
CA MET A 90 -4.48 -3.29 -6.52
C MET A 90 -4.44 -3.01 -5.01
N ILE A 91 -5.40 -2.23 -4.50
CA ILE A 91 -5.51 -1.95 -3.07
C ILE A 91 -5.71 -3.24 -2.28
N ARG A 92 -6.57 -4.11 -2.78
CA ARG A 92 -6.99 -5.32 -2.08
C ARG A 92 -5.97 -6.45 -2.13
N ASP A 93 -5.39 -6.68 -3.31
CA ASP A 93 -4.67 -7.93 -3.59
C ASP A 93 -3.15 -7.77 -3.69
N TRP A 94 -2.64 -6.58 -3.92
CA TRP A 94 -1.21 -6.38 -4.06
C TRP A 94 -0.54 -6.28 -2.69
N PRO A 95 0.71 -6.77 -2.55
CA PRO A 95 1.45 -6.72 -1.27
C PRO A 95 2.02 -5.33 -1.01
N VAL A 96 1.19 -4.32 -1.10
CA VAL A 96 1.54 -2.90 -0.93
C VAL A 96 0.46 -2.25 -0.06
N LEU A 97 0.89 -1.47 0.91
CA LEU A 97 -0.02 -0.60 1.65
C LEU A 97 0.05 0.80 1.05
N PHE A 98 -1.07 1.29 0.55
CA PHE A 98 -1.18 2.68 0.08
C PHE A 98 -1.54 3.58 1.26
N VAL A 99 -0.89 4.73 1.34
CA VAL A 99 -1.11 5.72 2.40
C VAL A 99 -1.34 7.08 1.76
N VAL A 100 -2.47 7.71 2.10
CA VAL A 100 -2.83 9.04 1.57
C VAL A 100 -2.27 10.10 2.50
N ASP A 101 -1.53 11.05 1.91
CA ASP A 101 -0.96 12.21 2.61
C ASP A 101 -0.18 11.81 3.88
N ALA A 102 0.51 10.68 3.83
CA ALA A 102 1.33 10.13 4.91
C ALA A 102 0.57 9.80 6.20
N LYS A 103 -0.77 9.84 6.18
CA LYS A 103 -1.59 9.71 7.40
C LYS A 103 -2.69 8.68 7.32
N ARG A 104 -3.24 8.41 6.13
CA ARG A 104 -4.46 7.62 5.97
C ARG A 104 -4.18 6.37 5.15
N PRO A 105 -3.99 5.20 5.81
CA PRO A 105 -3.87 3.93 5.08
C PRO A 105 -5.14 3.65 4.27
N VAL A 106 -4.98 3.06 3.09
CA VAL A 106 -6.08 2.74 2.18
C VAL A 106 -6.34 1.24 2.21
N HIS A 107 -7.59 0.86 2.45
CA HIS A 107 -8.00 -0.54 2.51
C HIS A 107 -9.20 -0.79 1.60
N SER A 108 -9.31 -2.03 1.12
CA SER A 108 -10.46 -2.52 0.39
C SER A 108 -10.75 -3.95 0.82
N PHE A 109 -12.02 -4.33 0.80
CA PHE A 109 -12.46 -5.64 1.29
C PHE A 109 -13.10 -6.44 0.16
N ARG A 110 -13.07 -7.77 0.30
CA ARG A 110 -13.63 -8.66 -0.73
C ARG A 110 -15.11 -8.94 -0.54
N ARG A 111 -15.58 -8.91 0.72
CA ARG A 111 -16.94 -9.29 1.03
C ARG A 111 -17.95 -8.23 0.63
N HIS A 112 -19.12 -8.69 0.20
CA HIS A 112 -20.24 -7.82 -0.13
C HIS A 112 -20.65 -6.96 1.09
N TYR A 113 -20.76 -7.59 2.27
CA TYR A 113 -21.00 -6.88 3.53
C TYR A 113 -19.73 -6.83 4.35
N VAL A 114 -19.28 -5.61 4.63
CA VAL A 114 -18.11 -5.37 5.47
C VAL A 114 -18.53 -5.32 6.91
N SER A 115 -17.97 -6.21 7.72
CA SER A 115 -18.36 -6.38 9.12
C SER A 115 -17.69 -5.38 10.05
N ARG A 116 -18.27 -5.24 11.26
CA ARG A 116 -17.67 -4.45 12.34
C ARG A 116 -16.23 -4.91 12.64
N ALA A 117 -15.99 -6.22 12.70
CA ALA A 117 -14.66 -6.77 13.00
C ALA A 117 -13.62 -6.34 11.95
N ALA A 118 -13.99 -6.35 10.66
CA ALA A 118 -13.10 -5.92 9.59
C ALA A 118 -12.69 -4.45 9.74
N VAL A 119 -13.66 -3.58 10.06
CA VAL A 119 -13.38 -2.15 10.25
C VAL A 119 -12.60 -1.90 11.54
N ALA A 120 -12.86 -2.66 12.58
CA ALA A 120 -12.16 -2.53 13.86
C ALA A 120 -10.67 -2.87 13.74
N ASP A 121 -10.30 -3.77 12.83
CA ASP A 121 -8.91 -4.22 12.64
C ASP A 121 -8.02 -3.21 11.93
N ILE A 122 -8.58 -2.27 11.19
CA ILE A 122 -7.77 -1.28 10.46
C ILE A 122 -7.50 -0.06 11.33
N ALA A 123 -6.45 0.68 10.97
CA ALA A 123 -6.03 1.86 11.73
C ALA A 123 -7.11 2.95 11.70
N ASP A 124 -7.14 3.77 12.75
CA ASP A 124 -7.95 4.98 12.76
C ASP A 124 -7.56 5.89 11.59
N LYS A 125 -8.53 6.63 11.08
CA LYS A 125 -8.36 7.55 9.96
C LYS A 125 -8.05 6.88 8.62
N SER A 126 -8.19 5.56 8.53
CA SER A 126 -8.03 4.84 7.26
C SER A 126 -9.05 5.32 6.21
N VAL A 127 -8.71 5.10 4.95
CA VAL A 127 -9.63 5.25 3.83
C VAL A 127 -10.09 3.86 3.42
N VAL A 128 -11.40 3.63 3.39
CA VAL A 128 -11.97 2.36 2.91
C VAL A 128 -12.61 2.61 1.55
N VAL A 129 -12.12 1.89 0.55
CA VAL A 129 -12.63 1.96 -0.82
C VAL A 129 -13.61 0.82 -1.04
N LEU A 130 -14.84 1.17 -1.39
CA LEU A 130 -15.92 0.22 -1.64
C LEU A 130 -16.31 0.25 -3.13
N THR A 131 -16.75 -0.88 -3.65
CA THR A 131 -17.43 -0.94 -4.93
C THR A 131 -18.93 -0.64 -4.73
N GLN A 132 -19.66 -0.43 -5.82
CA GLN A 132 -21.09 -0.09 -5.74
C GLN A 132 -21.95 -1.16 -5.07
N ASP A 133 -21.53 -2.41 -5.16
CA ASP A 133 -22.25 -3.55 -4.60
C ASP A 133 -21.84 -3.89 -3.17
N GLN A 134 -20.85 -3.20 -2.62
CA GLN A 134 -20.40 -3.41 -1.25
C GLN A 134 -21.10 -2.45 -0.28
N ARG A 135 -21.34 -2.93 0.93
CA ARG A 135 -21.95 -2.13 2.00
C ARG A 135 -21.31 -2.48 3.33
N LEU A 136 -21.25 -1.50 4.21
CA LEU A 136 -20.94 -1.73 5.61
C LEU A 136 -22.21 -2.17 6.34
N THR A 137 -22.06 -3.07 7.30
CA THR A 137 -23.16 -3.35 8.25
C THR A 137 -23.41 -2.10 9.11
N ALA A 138 -24.56 -2.01 9.76
CA ALA A 138 -24.89 -0.88 10.65
C ALA A 138 -23.84 -0.74 11.76
N ASP A 139 -23.40 -1.85 12.34
CA ASP A 139 -22.35 -1.85 13.37
C ASP A 139 -21.01 -1.39 12.80
N ALA A 140 -20.69 -1.78 11.58
CA ALA A 140 -19.48 -1.34 10.90
C ALA A 140 -19.49 0.16 10.62
N GLU A 141 -20.63 0.71 10.21
CA GLU A 141 -20.78 2.16 10.01
C GLU A 141 -20.54 2.93 11.30
N GLU A 142 -21.04 2.44 12.41
CA GLU A 142 -20.85 3.06 13.72
C GLU A 142 -19.39 3.12 14.11
N ILE A 143 -18.67 1.99 14.03
CA ILE A 143 -17.25 1.95 14.36
C ILE A 143 -16.42 2.77 13.37
N ALA A 144 -16.82 2.84 12.10
CA ALA A 144 -16.15 3.66 11.09
C ALA A 144 -16.23 5.14 11.45
N ARG A 145 -17.37 5.62 11.90
CA ARG A 145 -17.52 7.01 12.38
C ARG A 145 -16.65 7.28 13.59
N PHE A 146 -16.63 6.36 14.54
CA PHE A 146 -15.84 6.48 15.76
C PHE A 146 -14.33 6.55 15.42
N LYS A 147 -13.88 5.79 14.46
CA LYS A 147 -12.47 5.73 14.04
C LYS A 147 -12.09 6.79 13.01
N ASP A 148 -13.00 7.68 12.63
CA ASP A 148 -12.79 8.71 11.60
C ASP A 148 -12.36 8.10 10.25
N ILE A 149 -12.99 7.00 9.87
CA ILE A 149 -12.74 6.32 8.60
C ILE A 149 -13.41 7.10 7.46
N GLN A 150 -12.67 7.35 6.40
CA GLN A 150 -13.22 7.91 5.17
C GLN A 150 -13.70 6.78 4.25
N LEU A 151 -14.92 6.90 3.77
CA LEU A 151 -15.48 5.93 2.83
C LEU A 151 -15.46 6.54 1.42
N GLN A 152 -14.95 5.78 0.46
CA GLN A 152 -14.96 6.13 -0.96
C GLN A 152 -15.66 5.03 -1.72
N VAL A 153 -16.70 5.37 -2.49
CA VAL A 153 -17.39 4.41 -3.32
C VAL A 153 -16.94 4.58 -4.76
N ARG A 154 -16.51 3.50 -5.38
CA ARG A 154 -16.08 3.49 -6.78
C ARG A 154 -17.25 3.19 -7.69
N MET A 155 -17.43 4.05 -8.66
CA MET A 155 -18.46 3.93 -9.68
C MET A 155 -17.96 3.04 -10.82
N MET A 156 -18.03 1.73 -10.64
CA MET A 156 -17.62 0.80 -11.69
C MET A 156 -18.66 -0.24 -11.96
#